data_c989d757226e02f62743e00eaff0101d
#
_entry.id   c989d757226e02f62743e00eaff0101d
#
_cell.length_a   1.000
_cell.length_b   1.000
_cell.length_c   1.000
_cell.angle_alpha   90.00
_cell.angle_beta   90.00
_cell.angle_gamma   90.00
#
_symmetry.space_group_name_H-M   'P 1'
#
loop_
_entity.id
_entity.type
_entity.pdbx_description
1 polymer ?
#
loop_
_entity_poly.entity_id
_entity_poly.type
_entity_poly.pdbx_seq_one_letter_code
_entity_poly.pdbx_strand_id
1 'polypeptide(L)'
;IVEELKANYPVDFLCRLMGLNRSGYYKWKSRQGTINRYEQDRIYLTALLQKEHDKHPSHGYHRLANDVFQETGWVFSHHLAHQCCKAAGIRSKARKYRYKPPGEESIYFPNEVRGRWNANAPLQILVSDMTAFRANGIEWEWTILLDTFNNEILAHSVTSSKGSNKPYYDCLDVLKQLMDKREEQTSQVVFHTDQGAVYSSQAFCQAHSHYNILRSMSRVGTPTDNPIIEALNGWIKEELFLDFDLAHAKDVPALLDEYV
;
A
#
# COMPACT_ATOMS: atom_id res chain seq x y z
N ILE A 1 44.47 -26.65 -4.80
CA ILE A 1 45.86 -26.74 -5.27
C ILE A 1 46.77 -27.36 -4.16
N VAL A 2 46.94 -26.75 -2.95
CA VAL A 2 47.79 -27.34 -1.89
C VAL A 2 47.28 -28.72 -1.47
N GLU A 3 45.97 -28.88 -1.28
CA GLU A 3 45.35 -30.16 -0.95
C GLU A 3 45.50 -31.22 -2.07
N GLU A 4 45.54 -30.85 -3.29
CA GLU A 4 45.71 -31.70 -4.46
C GLU A 4 47.17 -32.16 -4.63
N LEU A 5 48.10 -31.23 -4.40
CA LEU A 5 49.53 -31.49 -4.62
C LEU A 5 50.30 -32.04 -3.40
N LYS A 6 49.69 -32.06 -2.21
CA LYS A 6 50.32 -32.51 -0.96
C LYS A 6 50.75 -33.98 -0.98
N ALA A 7 50.18 -34.79 -1.88
CA ALA A 7 50.59 -36.18 -2.08
C ALA A 7 51.99 -36.30 -2.71
N ASN A 8 52.36 -35.31 -3.53
CA ASN A 8 53.61 -35.34 -4.31
C ASN A 8 54.69 -34.39 -3.77
N TYR A 9 54.29 -33.36 -2.99
CA TYR A 9 55.20 -32.33 -2.49
C TYR A 9 54.91 -31.97 -1.03
N PRO A 10 55.97 -31.65 -0.24
CA PRO A 10 55.80 -31.21 1.16
C PRO A 10 54.94 -29.95 1.26
N VAL A 11 54.00 -29.94 2.22
CA VAL A 11 53.09 -28.77 2.43
C VAL A 11 53.87 -27.49 2.68
N ASP A 12 55.01 -27.55 3.36
CA ASP A 12 55.85 -26.37 3.61
C ASP A 12 56.41 -25.75 2.31
N PHE A 13 56.85 -26.61 1.39
CA PHE A 13 57.30 -26.18 0.07
C PHE A 13 56.18 -25.55 -0.73
N LEU A 14 55.00 -26.16 -0.77
CA LEU A 14 53.84 -25.66 -1.48
C LEU A 14 53.34 -24.31 -0.90
N CYS A 15 53.33 -24.20 0.41
CA CYS A 15 52.95 -22.94 1.06
C CYS A 15 53.93 -21.81 0.73
N ARG A 16 55.24 -22.06 0.74
CA ARG A 16 56.27 -21.09 0.34
C ARG A 16 56.13 -20.67 -1.11
N LEU A 17 55.94 -21.63 -1.99
CA LEU A 17 55.78 -21.39 -3.42
C LEU A 17 54.57 -20.51 -3.72
N MET A 18 53.47 -20.67 -2.96
CA MET A 18 52.21 -19.93 -3.13
C MET A 18 52.11 -18.68 -2.26
N GLY A 19 53.13 -18.30 -1.52
CA GLY A 19 53.11 -17.14 -0.62
C GLY A 19 52.14 -17.31 0.55
N LEU A 20 51.79 -18.53 0.95
CA LEU A 20 50.84 -18.81 2.01
C LEU A 20 51.59 -19.10 3.33
N ASN A 21 51.00 -18.66 4.44
CA ASN A 21 51.48 -19.01 5.74
C ASN A 21 51.06 -20.44 6.10
N ARG A 22 52.07 -21.31 6.40
CA ARG A 22 51.84 -22.73 6.76
C ARG A 22 50.87 -22.90 7.93
N SER A 23 50.96 -22.06 8.96
CA SER A 23 50.03 -22.12 10.10
C SER A 23 48.60 -21.73 9.69
N GLY A 24 48.47 -20.77 8.76
CA GLY A 24 47.18 -20.38 8.15
C GLY A 24 46.52 -21.54 7.41
N TYR A 25 47.32 -22.29 6.61
CA TYR A 25 46.83 -23.46 5.91
C TYR A 25 46.31 -24.54 6.88
N TYR A 26 47.06 -24.89 7.95
CA TYR A 26 46.58 -25.90 8.91
C TYR A 26 45.38 -25.43 9.72
N LYS A 27 45.30 -24.16 10.08
CA LYS A 27 44.10 -23.57 10.71
C LYS A 27 42.88 -23.61 9.76
N TRP A 28 43.06 -23.35 8.48
CA TRP A 28 42.01 -23.48 7.48
C TRP A 28 41.61 -24.98 7.36
N LYS A 29 42.56 -25.87 7.24
CA LYS A 29 42.33 -27.32 7.13
C LYS A 29 41.57 -27.88 8.34
N SER A 30 41.93 -27.48 9.57
CA SER A 30 41.24 -27.93 10.79
C SER A 30 39.81 -27.47 10.91
N ARG A 31 39.46 -26.39 10.17
CA ARG A 31 38.09 -25.86 10.14
C ARG A 31 37.22 -26.44 9.02
N GLN A 32 37.82 -27.24 8.12
CA GLN A 32 37.05 -27.90 7.09
C GLN A 32 36.11 -28.93 7.72
N GLY A 33 34.84 -28.88 7.35
CA GLY A 33 33.81 -29.77 7.89
C GLY A 33 33.29 -29.38 9.30
N THR A 34 33.84 -28.32 9.94
CA THR A 34 33.31 -27.81 11.19
C THR A 34 32.47 -26.56 10.92
N ILE A 35 31.20 -26.59 11.31
CA ILE A 35 30.33 -25.44 11.25
C ILE A 35 30.78 -24.50 12.38
N ASN A 36 31.14 -23.25 12.01
CA ASN A 36 31.52 -22.26 13.01
C ASN A 36 30.26 -21.69 13.70
N ARG A 37 30.44 -21.01 14.85
CA ARG A 37 29.33 -20.45 15.64
C ARG A 37 28.42 -19.52 14.81
N TYR A 38 28.98 -18.71 13.94
CA TYR A 38 28.19 -17.79 13.08
C TYR A 38 27.36 -18.56 12.05
N GLU A 39 27.84 -19.68 11.54
CA GLU A 39 27.08 -20.54 10.64
C GLU A 39 25.96 -21.26 11.39
N GLN A 40 26.24 -21.74 12.60
CA GLN A 40 25.21 -22.33 13.48
C GLN A 40 24.11 -21.33 13.78
N ASP A 41 24.48 -20.11 14.17
CA ASP A 41 23.52 -19.01 14.43
C ASP A 41 22.67 -18.69 13.18
N ARG A 42 23.28 -18.68 11.99
CA ARG A 42 22.55 -18.47 10.73
C ARG A 42 21.57 -19.59 10.41
N ILE A 43 22.00 -20.83 10.58
CA ILE A 43 21.13 -22.00 10.35
C ILE A 43 19.93 -21.94 11.30
N TYR A 44 20.19 -21.70 12.58
CA TYR A 44 19.14 -21.59 13.59
C TYR A 44 18.19 -20.42 13.32
N LEU A 45 18.73 -19.23 13.04
CA LEU A 45 17.92 -18.06 12.68
C LEU A 45 17.07 -18.30 11.43
N THR A 46 17.64 -18.96 10.41
CA THR A 46 16.91 -19.28 9.19
C THR A 46 15.71 -20.20 9.48
N ALA A 47 15.88 -21.18 10.34
CA ALA A 47 14.78 -22.07 10.74
C ALA A 47 13.67 -21.32 11.49
N LEU A 48 14.04 -20.40 12.38
CA LEU A 48 13.07 -19.54 13.08
C LEU A 48 12.32 -18.61 12.11
N LEU A 49 13.05 -17.95 11.21
CA LEU A 49 12.44 -17.06 10.20
C LEU A 49 11.50 -17.83 9.26
N GLN A 50 11.84 -19.07 8.90
CA GLN A 50 10.96 -19.92 8.10
C GLN A 50 9.70 -20.30 8.88
N LYS A 51 9.84 -20.70 10.14
CA LYS A 51 8.70 -21.03 11.02
C LYS A 51 7.72 -19.85 11.13
N GLU A 52 8.24 -18.63 11.34
CA GLU A 52 7.40 -17.43 11.43
C GLU A 52 6.79 -17.05 10.06
N HIS A 53 7.53 -17.28 8.97
CA HIS A 53 7.00 -17.04 7.62
C HIS A 53 5.86 -18.01 7.26
N ASP A 54 5.93 -19.25 7.74
CA ASP A 54 4.86 -20.24 7.52
C ASP A 54 3.57 -19.86 8.26
N LYS A 55 3.69 -19.25 9.46
CA LYS A 55 2.55 -18.68 10.19
C LYS A 55 2.02 -17.41 9.51
N HIS A 56 2.93 -16.54 9.03
CA HIS A 56 2.64 -15.22 8.51
C HIS A 56 3.26 -14.98 7.12
N PRO A 57 2.73 -15.60 6.05
CA PRO A 57 3.34 -15.55 4.72
C PRO A 57 3.43 -14.14 4.10
N SER A 58 2.65 -13.18 4.60
CA SER A 58 2.68 -11.79 4.14
C SER A 58 3.85 -10.99 4.73
N HIS A 59 4.46 -11.46 5.83
CA HIS A 59 5.53 -10.73 6.51
C HIS A 59 6.82 -10.71 5.69
N GLY A 60 7.43 -9.53 5.59
CA GLY A 60 8.78 -9.37 5.05
C GLY A 60 9.84 -9.52 6.15
N TYR A 61 11.12 -9.59 5.77
CA TYR A 61 12.22 -9.88 6.70
C TYR A 61 12.29 -8.94 7.92
N HIS A 62 11.88 -7.67 7.81
CA HIS A 62 11.82 -6.75 8.96
C HIS A 62 10.82 -7.22 10.01
N ARG A 63 9.63 -7.59 9.54
CA ARG A 63 8.56 -8.03 10.43
C ARG A 63 8.85 -9.41 11.00
N LEU A 64 9.34 -10.34 10.16
CA LEU A 64 9.79 -11.65 10.61
C LEU A 64 10.91 -11.57 11.66
N ALA A 65 11.83 -10.61 11.53
CA ALA A 65 12.88 -10.39 12.54
C ALA A 65 12.27 -9.97 13.88
N ASN A 66 11.25 -9.11 13.86
CA ASN A 66 10.54 -8.71 15.07
C ASN A 66 9.73 -9.87 15.67
N ASP A 67 9.07 -10.67 14.84
CA ASP A 67 8.29 -11.84 15.28
C ASP A 67 9.20 -12.86 16.00
N VAL A 68 10.38 -13.16 15.42
CA VAL A 68 11.39 -14.02 16.06
C VAL A 68 11.90 -13.42 17.36
N PHE A 69 12.13 -12.10 17.43
CA PHE A 69 12.52 -11.43 18.66
C PHE A 69 11.44 -11.55 19.75
N GLN A 70 10.17 -11.36 19.40
CA GLN A 70 9.05 -11.51 20.36
C GLN A 70 8.93 -12.95 20.88
N GLU A 71 9.15 -13.96 20.02
CA GLU A 71 9.06 -15.37 20.43
C GLU A 71 10.26 -15.83 21.26
N THR A 72 11.48 -15.38 20.93
CA THR A 72 12.71 -15.94 21.49
C THR A 72 13.50 -15.00 22.39
N GLY A 73 13.23 -13.69 22.36
CA GLY A 73 14.06 -12.67 23.00
C GLY A 73 15.44 -12.46 22.33
N TRP A 74 15.74 -13.16 21.24
CA TRP A 74 17.04 -13.09 20.59
C TRP A 74 17.20 -11.81 19.77
N VAL A 75 18.21 -10.99 20.13
CA VAL A 75 18.53 -9.74 19.45
C VAL A 75 19.55 -10.00 18.34
N PHE A 76 19.19 -9.67 17.10
CA PHE A 76 20.04 -9.73 15.92
C PHE A 76 19.74 -8.59 14.95
N SER A 77 20.63 -8.36 14.00
CA SER A 77 20.45 -7.26 13.05
C SER A 77 19.46 -7.62 11.93
N HIS A 78 18.69 -6.62 11.46
CA HIS A 78 17.83 -6.78 10.28
C HIS A 78 18.62 -7.18 9.02
N HIS A 79 19.90 -6.79 8.93
CA HIS A 79 20.78 -7.19 7.85
C HIS A 79 21.03 -8.72 7.85
N LEU A 80 21.27 -9.30 9.04
CA LEU A 80 21.41 -10.75 9.19
C LEU A 80 20.13 -11.47 8.82
N ALA A 81 18.97 -11.00 9.30
CA ALA A 81 17.68 -11.55 8.92
C ALA A 81 17.45 -11.50 7.39
N HIS A 82 17.77 -10.37 6.75
CA HIS A 82 17.69 -10.27 5.29
C HIS A 82 18.57 -11.27 4.56
N GLN A 83 19.83 -11.45 5.02
CA GLN A 83 20.74 -12.42 4.41
C GLN A 83 20.22 -13.87 4.56
N CYS A 84 19.71 -14.22 5.74
CA CYS A 84 19.12 -15.55 6.00
C CYS A 84 17.86 -15.77 5.13
N CYS A 85 16.94 -14.81 5.10
CA CYS A 85 15.76 -14.88 4.24
C CYS A 85 16.12 -15.01 2.76
N LYS A 86 17.10 -14.23 2.29
CA LYS A 86 17.58 -14.29 0.89
C LYS A 86 18.18 -15.66 0.55
N ALA A 87 19.03 -16.21 1.42
CA ALA A 87 19.66 -17.51 1.22
C ALA A 87 18.65 -18.66 1.21
N ALA A 88 17.61 -18.59 2.04
CA ALA A 88 16.54 -19.58 2.13
C ALA A 88 15.39 -19.37 1.13
N GLY A 89 15.41 -18.30 0.32
CA GLY A 89 14.33 -17.98 -0.61
C GLY A 89 13.05 -17.49 0.06
N ILE A 90 13.10 -17.12 1.34
CA ILE A 90 11.95 -16.59 2.10
C ILE A 90 11.61 -15.20 1.57
N ARG A 91 10.39 -15.04 1.02
CA ARG A 91 9.90 -13.78 0.46
C ARG A 91 8.45 -13.55 0.87
N SER A 92 8.14 -12.30 1.24
CA SER A 92 6.76 -11.91 1.50
C SER A 92 5.85 -12.25 0.33
N LYS A 93 4.73 -12.91 0.63
CA LYS A 93 3.65 -13.19 -0.33
C LYS A 93 2.59 -12.07 -0.37
N ALA A 94 2.85 -10.94 0.33
CA ALA A 94 1.96 -9.78 0.25
C ALA A 94 1.82 -9.32 -1.20
N ARG A 95 0.60 -8.96 -1.59
CA ARG A 95 0.32 -8.44 -2.93
C ARG A 95 1.10 -7.14 -3.12
N LYS A 96 1.88 -7.07 -4.20
CA LYS A 96 2.52 -5.82 -4.60
C LYS A 96 1.53 -5.05 -5.46
N TYR A 97 1.16 -3.86 -5.01
CA TYR A 97 0.43 -2.93 -5.86
C TYR A 97 1.34 -2.53 -7.02
N ARG A 98 0.85 -2.72 -8.25
CA ARG A 98 1.51 -2.22 -9.46
C ARG A 98 0.71 -1.02 -9.94
N TYR A 99 1.26 0.16 -9.77
CA TYR A 99 0.72 1.35 -10.41
C TYR A 99 0.70 1.14 -11.92
N LYS A 100 -0.48 1.32 -12.52
CA LYS A 100 -0.61 1.43 -13.97
C LYS A 100 -0.74 2.92 -14.27
N PRO A 101 0.18 3.52 -15.05
CA PRO A 101 0.03 4.91 -15.44
C PRO A 101 -1.30 5.08 -16.19
N PRO A 102 -2.02 6.19 -15.98
CA PRO A 102 -3.22 6.51 -16.76
C PRO A 102 -2.85 6.63 -18.25
N GLY A 103 -3.85 6.48 -19.12
CA GLY A 103 -3.69 6.64 -20.56
C GLY A 103 -3.27 8.06 -20.96
N GLU A 104 -2.88 8.24 -22.22
CA GLU A 104 -2.35 9.51 -22.76
C GLU A 104 -3.33 10.70 -22.74
N GLU A 105 -4.64 10.45 -22.54
CA GLU A 105 -5.70 11.48 -22.49
C GLU A 105 -5.97 12.03 -21.09
N SER A 106 -5.13 11.75 -20.12
CA SER A 106 -5.35 12.16 -18.72
C SER A 106 -4.96 13.61 -18.48
N ILE A 107 -5.90 14.37 -17.89
CA ILE A 107 -5.70 15.76 -17.48
C ILE A 107 -5.33 15.75 -15.98
N TYR A 108 -4.22 16.41 -15.64
CA TYR A 108 -3.76 16.52 -14.26
C TYR A 108 -3.89 17.95 -13.76
N PHE A 109 -4.35 18.08 -12.53
CA PHE A 109 -4.45 19.34 -11.83
C PHE A 109 -3.47 19.38 -10.66
N PRO A 110 -2.91 20.55 -10.32
CA PRO A 110 -2.04 20.66 -9.14
C PRO A 110 -2.82 20.40 -7.85
N ASN A 111 -2.11 19.99 -6.79
CA ASN A 111 -2.71 19.90 -5.46
C ASN A 111 -2.88 21.30 -4.87
N GLU A 112 -4.06 21.89 -5.01
CA GLU A 112 -4.38 23.22 -4.50
C GLU A 112 -4.66 23.23 -3.00
N VAL A 113 -5.09 22.10 -2.44
CA VAL A 113 -5.34 21.94 -1.00
C VAL A 113 -4.05 22.01 -0.19
N ARG A 114 -2.99 21.32 -0.64
CA ARG A 114 -1.64 21.33 -0.01
C ARG A 114 -1.68 21.09 1.50
N GLY A 115 -2.53 20.17 1.95
CA GLY A 115 -2.69 19.83 3.36
C GLY A 115 -3.52 20.84 4.18
N ARG A 116 -4.09 21.88 3.55
CA ARG A 116 -4.95 22.88 4.21
C ARG A 116 -6.41 22.47 4.08
N TRP A 117 -6.83 21.56 4.94
CA TRP A 117 -8.16 20.96 4.92
C TRP A 117 -9.23 21.75 5.69
N ASN A 118 -8.85 22.80 6.40
CA ASN A 118 -9.78 23.60 7.19
C ASN A 118 -10.61 24.50 6.28
N ALA A 119 -11.81 24.07 5.96
CA ALA A 119 -12.83 24.90 5.34
C ALA A 119 -13.49 25.80 6.38
N ASN A 120 -13.84 27.04 6.01
CA ASN A 120 -14.50 27.99 6.90
C ASN A 120 -16.02 28.04 6.68
N ALA A 121 -16.51 27.41 5.62
CA ALA A 121 -17.92 27.37 5.24
C ALA A 121 -18.22 26.07 4.47
N PRO A 122 -19.49 25.62 4.43
CA PRO A 122 -19.92 24.52 3.59
C PRO A 122 -19.61 24.73 2.11
N LEU A 123 -19.35 23.63 1.41
CA LEU A 123 -19.06 23.60 -0.03
C LEU A 123 -17.80 24.40 -0.44
N GLN A 124 -16.86 24.58 0.46
CA GLN A 124 -15.61 25.28 0.16
C GLN A 124 -14.52 24.34 -0.35
N ILE A 125 -14.35 23.19 0.33
CA ILE A 125 -13.43 22.13 -0.06
C ILE A 125 -14.18 20.81 -0.02
N LEU A 126 -14.36 20.22 -1.17
CA LEU A 126 -15.03 18.93 -1.35
C LEU A 126 -14.01 17.87 -1.77
N VAL A 127 -14.19 16.68 -1.27
CA VAL A 127 -13.36 15.52 -1.59
C VAL A 127 -14.22 14.42 -2.18
N SER A 128 -13.76 13.79 -3.24
CA SER A 128 -14.42 12.62 -3.79
C SER A 128 -13.41 11.51 -4.04
N ASP A 129 -13.81 10.29 -3.69
CA ASP A 129 -13.00 9.08 -3.86
C ASP A 129 -13.90 7.89 -4.12
N MET A 130 -13.33 6.89 -4.78
CA MET A 130 -13.98 5.60 -5.01
C MET A 130 -13.33 4.52 -4.16
N THR A 131 -14.13 3.82 -3.40
CA THR A 131 -13.70 2.69 -2.60
C THR A 131 -14.38 1.40 -3.05
N ALA A 132 -13.64 0.30 -3.07
CA ALA A 132 -14.20 -1.01 -3.41
C ALA A 132 -14.32 -1.88 -2.16
N PHE A 133 -15.37 -2.70 -2.13
CA PHE A 133 -15.61 -3.71 -1.10
C PHE A 133 -16.31 -4.94 -1.70
N ARG A 134 -16.43 -6.01 -0.91
CA ARG A 134 -17.08 -7.23 -1.34
C ARG A 134 -18.23 -7.59 -0.42
N ALA A 135 -19.41 -7.80 -1.01
CA ALA A 135 -20.61 -8.26 -0.32
C ALA A 135 -21.27 -9.39 -1.13
N ASN A 136 -21.70 -10.46 -0.47
CA ASN A 136 -22.28 -11.66 -1.10
C ASN A 136 -21.46 -12.23 -2.26
N GLY A 137 -20.12 -12.15 -2.18
CA GLY A 137 -19.23 -12.62 -3.23
C GLY A 137 -19.11 -11.69 -4.44
N ILE A 138 -19.86 -10.59 -4.49
CA ILE A 138 -19.86 -9.57 -5.53
C ILE A 138 -18.93 -8.43 -5.11
N GLU A 139 -18.12 -7.92 -6.04
CA GLU A 139 -17.30 -6.72 -5.86
C GLU A 139 -18.15 -5.49 -6.19
N TRP A 140 -18.18 -4.54 -5.27
CA TRP A 140 -18.91 -3.28 -5.38
C TRP A 140 -17.93 -2.12 -5.41
N GLU A 141 -18.20 -1.12 -6.22
CA GLU A 141 -17.50 0.16 -6.30
C GLU A 141 -18.43 1.25 -5.78
N TRP A 142 -18.02 1.97 -4.75
CA TRP A 142 -18.78 3.02 -4.08
C TRP A 142 -18.02 4.34 -4.14
N THR A 143 -18.63 5.33 -4.75
CA THR A 143 -18.10 6.70 -4.84
C THR A 143 -18.81 7.58 -3.84
N ILE A 144 -18.05 8.38 -3.12
CA ILE A 144 -18.53 9.31 -2.10
C ILE A 144 -18.09 10.72 -2.48
N LEU A 145 -18.95 11.71 -2.25
CA LEU A 145 -18.66 13.14 -2.26
C LEU A 145 -18.82 13.68 -0.84
N LEU A 146 -17.73 14.16 -0.24
CA LEU A 146 -17.65 14.61 1.13
C LEU A 146 -17.40 16.12 1.20
N ASP A 147 -18.10 16.83 2.09
CA ASP A 147 -17.74 18.18 2.50
C ASP A 147 -16.79 18.15 3.69
N THR A 148 -15.60 18.73 3.53
CA THR A 148 -14.58 18.75 4.59
C THR A 148 -14.90 19.75 5.71
N PHE A 149 -15.90 20.61 5.55
CA PHE A 149 -16.29 21.58 6.57
C PHE A 149 -16.94 20.90 7.79
N ASN A 150 -17.87 19.99 7.55
CA ASN A 150 -18.66 19.31 8.57
C ASN A 150 -18.56 17.78 8.49
N ASN A 151 -17.76 17.25 7.56
CA ASN A 151 -17.64 15.82 7.24
C ASN A 151 -18.96 15.19 6.79
N GLU A 152 -19.82 15.94 6.16
CA GLU A 152 -21.09 15.47 5.62
C GLU A 152 -20.89 14.79 4.27
N ILE A 153 -21.48 13.62 4.08
CA ILE A 153 -21.56 12.94 2.79
C ILE A 153 -22.67 13.61 1.99
N LEU A 154 -22.32 14.46 1.04
CA LEU A 154 -23.26 15.21 0.19
C LEU A 154 -23.90 14.33 -0.89
N ALA A 155 -23.18 13.33 -1.34
CA ALA A 155 -23.65 12.38 -2.34
C ALA A 155 -22.86 11.09 -2.24
N HIS A 156 -23.52 9.99 -2.57
CA HIS A 156 -22.86 8.71 -2.82
C HIS A 156 -23.56 7.96 -3.96
N SER A 157 -22.83 7.07 -4.59
CA SER A 157 -23.39 6.16 -5.58
C SER A 157 -22.59 4.87 -5.60
N VAL A 158 -23.27 3.74 -5.74
CA VAL A 158 -22.68 2.41 -5.69
C VAL A 158 -23.04 1.60 -6.93
N THR A 159 -22.13 0.74 -7.37
CA THR A 159 -22.37 -0.17 -8.50
C THR A 159 -21.64 -1.48 -8.32
N SER A 160 -22.25 -2.56 -8.81
CA SER A 160 -21.58 -3.87 -8.96
C SER A 160 -20.94 -4.05 -10.35
N SER A 161 -21.14 -3.08 -11.25
CA SER A 161 -20.55 -3.09 -12.58
C SER A 161 -19.14 -2.54 -12.52
N LYS A 162 -18.16 -3.42 -12.44
CA LYS A 162 -16.74 -3.06 -12.33
C LYS A 162 -16.28 -2.12 -13.45
N GLY A 163 -15.64 -1.02 -13.04
CA GLY A 163 -15.13 0.00 -13.96
C GLY A 163 -16.21 0.87 -14.58
N SER A 164 -17.41 0.93 -14.00
CA SER A 164 -18.47 1.85 -14.41
C SER A 164 -18.11 3.28 -14.01
N ASN A 165 -18.26 4.21 -14.93
CA ASN A 165 -18.08 5.64 -14.64
C ASN A 165 -19.33 6.26 -13.98
N LYS A 166 -20.46 5.53 -13.95
CA LYS A 166 -21.74 6.06 -13.47
C LYS A 166 -21.67 6.64 -12.05
N PRO A 167 -21.11 5.96 -11.03
CA PRO A 167 -21.07 6.52 -9.68
C PRO A 167 -20.35 7.85 -9.56
N TYR A 168 -19.33 8.07 -10.35
CA TYR A 168 -18.59 9.35 -10.37
C TYR A 168 -19.44 10.49 -10.91
N TYR A 169 -20.21 10.22 -11.98
CA TYR A 169 -21.09 11.22 -12.58
C TYR A 169 -22.34 11.46 -11.72
N ASP A 170 -22.89 10.44 -11.05
CA ASP A 170 -23.99 10.61 -10.10
C ASP A 170 -23.59 11.60 -8.98
N CYS A 171 -22.40 11.43 -8.39
CA CYS A 171 -21.89 12.37 -7.39
C CYS A 171 -21.62 13.76 -7.97
N LEU A 172 -21.09 13.85 -9.19
CA LEU A 172 -20.86 15.12 -9.87
C LEU A 172 -22.18 15.86 -10.16
N ASP A 173 -23.22 15.15 -10.55
CA ASP A 173 -24.53 15.75 -10.84
C ASP A 173 -25.17 16.33 -9.57
N VAL A 174 -25.02 15.68 -8.41
CA VAL A 174 -25.43 16.24 -7.12
C VAL A 174 -24.63 17.52 -6.81
N LEU A 175 -23.31 17.51 -7.02
CA LEU A 175 -22.48 18.71 -6.84
C LEU A 175 -22.97 19.87 -7.69
N LYS A 176 -23.26 19.65 -8.98
CA LYS A 176 -23.81 20.68 -9.86
C LYS A 176 -25.14 21.25 -9.34
N GLN A 177 -26.06 20.35 -8.92
CA GLN A 177 -27.34 20.77 -8.35
C GLN A 177 -27.18 21.61 -7.07
N LEU A 178 -26.19 21.28 -6.22
CA LEU A 178 -25.87 22.06 -5.04
C LEU A 178 -25.32 23.45 -5.42
N MET A 179 -24.47 23.51 -6.45
CA MET A 179 -23.94 24.78 -6.95
C MET A 179 -25.01 25.65 -7.59
N ASP A 180 -25.96 25.06 -8.33
CA ASP A 180 -27.08 25.80 -8.96
C ASP A 180 -28.03 26.40 -7.92
N LYS A 181 -28.16 25.79 -6.74
CA LYS A 181 -28.99 26.25 -5.63
C LYS A 181 -28.35 27.33 -4.77
N ARG A 182 -27.05 27.61 -4.95
CA ARG A 182 -26.35 28.64 -4.16
C ARG A 182 -26.82 30.03 -4.54
N GLU A 183 -27.19 30.80 -3.54
CA GLU A 183 -27.58 32.25 -3.72
C GLU A 183 -26.37 33.11 -4.14
N GLU A 184 -25.17 32.76 -3.64
CA GLU A 184 -23.92 33.43 -4.01
C GLU A 184 -23.08 32.54 -4.93
N GLN A 185 -23.16 32.75 -6.23
CA GLN A 185 -22.34 32.07 -7.25
C GLN A 185 -20.87 32.49 -7.26
N THR A 186 -20.44 33.35 -6.35
CA THR A 186 -19.12 34.01 -6.38
C THR A 186 -18.03 33.19 -5.74
N SER A 187 -18.32 32.31 -4.76
CA SER A 187 -17.29 31.52 -4.08
C SER A 187 -16.93 30.27 -4.87
N GLN A 188 -15.63 30.14 -5.16
CA GLN A 188 -15.07 28.97 -5.84
C GLN A 188 -15.11 27.77 -4.93
N VAL A 189 -15.49 26.60 -5.48
CA VAL A 189 -15.45 25.29 -4.80
C VAL A 189 -14.15 24.60 -5.17
N VAL A 190 -13.35 24.19 -4.20
CA VAL A 190 -12.20 23.31 -4.45
C VAL A 190 -12.70 21.87 -4.47
N PHE A 191 -12.58 21.21 -5.61
CA PHE A 191 -12.95 19.80 -5.77
C PHE A 191 -11.69 18.94 -5.88
N HIS A 192 -11.36 18.28 -4.78
CA HIS A 192 -10.17 17.46 -4.65
C HIS A 192 -10.47 15.97 -4.87
N THR A 193 -9.66 15.32 -5.68
CA THR A 193 -9.78 13.89 -6.03
C THR A 193 -8.39 13.25 -6.13
N ASP A 194 -8.36 11.93 -6.23
CA ASP A 194 -7.16 11.24 -6.69
C ASP A 194 -6.92 11.47 -8.20
N GLN A 195 -5.85 10.86 -8.74
CA GLN A 195 -5.55 10.86 -10.17
C GLN A 195 -6.16 9.63 -10.89
N GLY A 196 -7.30 9.14 -10.41
CA GLY A 196 -8.03 8.04 -11.04
C GLY A 196 -8.40 8.34 -12.48
N ALA A 197 -8.49 7.29 -13.32
CA ALA A 197 -8.72 7.43 -14.75
C ALA A 197 -10.02 8.20 -15.08
N VAL A 198 -11.06 8.08 -14.25
CA VAL A 198 -12.33 8.81 -14.46
C VAL A 198 -12.15 10.28 -14.14
N TYR A 199 -11.60 10.62 -12.96
CA TYR A 199 -11.41 12.01 -12.55
C TYR A 199 -10.44 12.78 -13.44
N SER A 200 -9.46 12.10 -14.06
CA SER A 200 -8.49 12.70 -14.98
C SER A 200 -8.93 12.67 -16.43
N SER A 201 -10.10 12.07 -16.75
CA SER A 201 -10.59 12.04 -18.12
C SER A 201 -11.07 13.40 -18.62
N GLN A 202 -10.85 13.67 -19.91
CA GLN A 202 -11.33 14.89 -20.55
C GLN A 202 -12.85 15.05 -20.45
N ALA A 203 -13.60 13.96 -20.61
CA ALA A 203 -15.06 13.96 -20.51
C ALA A 203 -15.52 14.40 -19.11
N PHE A 204 -14.91 13.87 -18.04
CA PHE A 204 -15.25 14.28 -16.67
C PHE A 204 -14.92 15.74 -16.42
N CYS A 205 -13.76 16.22 -16.88
CA CYS A 205 -13.36 17.62 -16.76
C CYS A 205 -14.31 18.58 -17.52
N GLN A 206 -14.76 18.19 -18.71
CA GLN A 206 -15.72 18.96 -19.51
C GLN A 206 -17.10 19.00 -18.87
N ALA A 207 -17.54 17.93 -18.19
CA ALA A 207 -18.87 17.81 -17.60
C ALA A 207 -19.18 18.87 -16.52
N HIS A 208 -18.17 19.53 -15.95
CA HIS A 208 -18.33 20.59 -14.95
C HIS A 208 -17.56 21.89 -15.28
N SER A 209 -17.09 22.04 -16.53
CA SER A 209 -16.28 23.19 -16.95
C SER A 209 -16.99 24.56 -16.86
N HIS A 210 -18.30 24.56 -16.81
CA HIS A 210 -19.13 25.80 -16.70
C HIS A 210 -19.37 26.23 -15.25
N TYR A 211 -18.98 25.38 -14.29
CA TYR A 211 -19.17 25.69 -12.87
C TYR A 211 -17.88 26.30 -12.27
N ASN A 212 -18.04 27.15 -11.26
CA ASN A 212 -16.90 27.75 -10.56
C ASN A 212 -16.20 26.72 -9.64
N ILE A 213 -15.66 25.66 -10.25
CA ILE A 213 -14.97 24.56 -9.59
C ILE A 213 -13.47 24.65 -9.88
N LEU A 214 -12.66 24.78 -8.82
CA LEU A 214 -11.22 24.63 -8.88
C LEU A 214 -10.87 23.15 -8.67
N ARG A 215 -10.36 22.52 -9.70
CA ARG A 215 -9.90 21.13 -9.61
C ARG A 215 -8.57 21.05 -8.87
N SER A 216 -8.49 20.08 -7.97
CA SER A 216 -7.31 19.74 -7.22
C SER A 216 -7.11 18.22 -7.21
N MET A 217 -5.89 17.75 -7.34
CA MET A 217 -5.59 16.31 -7.33
C MET A 217 -4.45 15.97 -6.39
N SER A 218 -4.57 14.83 -5.73
CA SER A 218 -3.48 14.24 -4.97
C SER A 218 -2.31 13.89 -5.88
N ARG A 219 -1.09 13.98 -5.37
CA ARG A 219 0.10 13.52 -6.10
C ARG A 219 0.11 11.99 -6.17
N VAL A 220 0.67 11.47 -7.25
CA VAL A 220 0.79 10.02 -7.44
C VAL A 220 1.56 9.38 -6.29
N GLY A 221 0.97 8.33 -5.69
CA GLY A 221 1.61 7.56 -4.64
C GLY A 221 1.81 8.29 -3.32
N THR A 222 1.07 9.39 -3.09
CA THR A 222 1.14 10.18 -1.86
C THR A 222 -0.21 10.13 -1.12
N PRO A 223 -0.45 9.08 -0.31
CA PRO A 223 -1.70 8.93 0.45
C PRO A 223 -1.98 10.13 1.36
N THR A 224 -0.93 10.75 1.89
CA THR A 224 -1.04 11.93 2.76
C THR A 224 -1.66 13.16 2.08
N ASP A 225 -1.85 13.12 0.76
CA ASP A 225 -2.50 14.22 0.03
C ASP A 225 -4.04 14.14 0.06
N ASN A 226 -4.62 13.01 0.53
CA ASN A 226 -6.08 12.85 0.71
C ASN A 226 -6.43 12.10 2.01
N PRO A 227 -5.92 12.54 3.18
CA PRO A 227 -6.04 11.77 4.41
C PRO A 227 -7.46 11.71 4.96
N ILE A 228 -8.29 12.72 4.68
CA ILE A 228 -9.66 12.82 5.23
C ILE A 228 -10.52 11.69 4.68
N ILE A 229 -10.61 11.54 3.36
CA ILE A 229 -11.47 10.54 2.77
C ILE A 229 -10.88 9.12 2.92
N GLU A 230 -9.55 8.97 2.98
CA GLU A 230 -8.92 7.69 3.27
C GLU A 230 -9.24 7.20 4.68
N ALA A 231 -9.15 8.09 5.66
CA ALA A 231 -9.54 7.79 7.04
C ALA A 231 -11.04 7.46 7.14
N LEU A 232 -11.88 8.27 6.50
CA LEU A 232 -13.33 8.04 6.46
C LEU A 232 -13.66 6.68 5.83
N ASN A 233 -13.11 6.36 4.67
CA ASN A 233 -13.32 5.08 3.99
C ASN A 233 -12.88 3.89 4.87
N GLY A 234 -11.84 4.05 5.68
CA GLY A 234 -11.41 3.05 6.65
C GLY A 234 -12.47 2.82 7.73
N TRP A 235 -12.93 3.88 8.39
CA TRP A 235 -13.95 3.82 9.44
C TRP A 235 -15.29 3.31 8.93
N ILE A 236 -15.80 3.85 7.84
CA ILE A 236 -17.08 3.45 7.24
C ILE A 236 -17.08 1.94 6.92
N LYS A 237 -16.00 1.42 6.36
CA LYS A 237 -15.91 -0.01 6.06
C LYS A 237 -15.96 -0.87 7.34
N GLU A 238 -15.25 -0.47 8.38
CA GLU A 238 -15.28 -1.15 9.66
C GLU A 238 -16.71 -1.22 10.20
N GLU A 239 -17.42 -0.10 10.28
CA GLU A 239 -18.80 -0.02 10.76
C GLU A 239 -19.75 -0.82 9.88
N LEU A 240 -19.70 -0.66 8.57
CA LEU A 240 -20.58 -1.38 7.64
C LEU A 240 -20.42 -2.89 7.74
N PHE A 241 -19.18 -3.38 7.92
CA PHE A 241 -18.95 -4.82 8.06
C PHE A 241 -19.27 -5.38 9.45
N LEU A 242 -19.03 -4.60 10.52
CA LEU A 242 -19.18 -5.06 11.89
C LEU A 242 -20.61 -4.83 12.42
N ASP A 243 -21.19 -3.67 12.16
CA ASP A 243 -22.42 -3.22 12.77
C ASP A 243 -23.65 -3.42 11.85
N PHE A 244 -23.44 -3.34 10.52
CA PHE A 244 -24.51 -3.46 9.53
C PHE A 244 -24.49 -4.76 8.72
N ASP A 245 -23.56 -5.68 9.02
CA ASP A 245 -23.40 -6.96 8.31
C ASP A 245 -23.38 -6.84 6.77
N LEU A 246 -22.66 -5.84 6.26
CA LEU A 246 -22.55 -5.57 4.82
C LEU A 246 -22.16 -6.82 4.01
N ALA A 247 -21.36 -7.73 4.60
CA ALA A 247 -20.92 -8.95 3.94
C ALA A 247 -22.07 -9.80 3.43
N HIS A 248 -23.22 -9.80 4.13
CA HIS A 248 -24.40 -10.61 3.85
C HIS A 248 -25.64 -9.76 3.48
N ALA A 249 -25.46 -8.47 3.20
CA ALA A 249 -26.55 -7.56 2.85
C ALA A 249 -27.31 -8.03 1.61
N LYS A 250 -28.62 -8.17 1.69
CA LYS A 250 -29.46 -8.59 0.56
C LYS A 250 -29.57 -7.51 -0.51
N ASP A 251 -29.61 -6.26 -0.07
CA ASP A 251 -29.69 -5.07 -0.92
C ASP A 251 -28.60 -4.09 -0.46
N VAL A 252 -27.45 -4.13 -1.13
CA VAL A 252 -26.30 -3.29 -0.79
C VAL A 252 -26.59 -1.80 -1.03
N PRO A 253 -27.20 -1.36 -2.15
CA PRO A 253 -27.59 0.02 -2.33
C PRO A 253 -28.49 0.55 -1.20
N ALA A 254 -29.57 -0.16 -0.88
CA ALA A 254 -30.49 0.27 0.17
C ALA A 254 -29.82 0.37 1.56
N LEU A 255 -28.91 -0.55 1.88
CA LEU A 255 -28.14 -0.49 3.13
C LEU A 255 -27.23 0.73 3.19
N LEU A 256 -26.59 1.08 2.07
CA LEU A 256 -25.73 2.26 2.01
C LEU A 256 -26.54 3.57 2.06
N ASP A 257 -27.72 3.60 1.44
CA ASP A 257 -28.65 4.73 1.53
C ASP A 257 -29.16 4.94 2.97
N GLU A 258 -29.36 3.88 3.74
CA GLU A 258 -29.73 3.95 5.16
C GLU A 258 -28.55 4.40 6.05
N TYR A 259 -27.34 3.97 5.68
CA TYR A 259 -26.12 4.29 6.45
C TYR A 259 -25.73 5.77 6.32
N VAL A 260 -25.88 6.38 5.15
CA VAL A 260 -25.52 7.79 4.86
C VAL A 260 -26.62 8.74 5.33
#